data_179160692b0117fd0127443f5ce076da
#
_entry.id   179160692b0117fd0127443f5ce076da
#
_cell.length_a   1.000
_cell.length_b   1.000
_cell.length_c   1.000
_cell.angle_alpha   90.00
_cell.angle_beta   90.00
_cell.angle_gamma   90.00
#
_symmetry.space_group_name_H-M   'P 1'
#
loop_
_entity.id
_entity.type
_entity.pdbx_description
1 polymer ?
#
loop_
_entity_poly.entity_id
_entity_poly.type
_entity_poly.pdbx_seq_one_letter_code
_entity_poly.pdbx_strand_id
1 'polypeptide(L)'
;MGGIVKWDDLRKQILNHLRENAFVTLFIDYYGLTDKHHFPAWEEVLCKQDKQEIINRLCEGMECDINDRRFIPYIQLHEFESLLFHDIESFDHLFSEKDYIDRDELTRILEQYPNPEEINNGRDTSPSHRLSKIINGYQKVIYGNIIAMEIGLDGIRKKCPLFNKWVERLLALS
;
A
#
# COMPACT_ATOMS: atom_id res chain seq x y z
N MET A 1 0.04 -13.01 12.87
CA MET A 1 -1.21 -12.29 12.58
C MET A 1 -0.94 -10.81 12.81
N GLY A 2 -0.83 -10.01 11.75
CA GLY A 2 -0.81 -8.58 11.87
C GLY A 2 -2.23 -8.10 12.16
N GLY A 3 -2.53 -7.76 13.40
CA GLY A 3 -3.82 -7.15 13.75
C GLY A 3 -3.79 -5.67 13.39
N ILE A 4 -4.87 -5.15 12.83
CA ILE A 4 -5.02 -3.70 12.60
C ILE A 4 -5.07 -3.02 13.96
N VAL A 5 -4.21 -2.01 14.13
CA VAL A 5 -4.10 -1.25 15.39
C VAL A 5 -5.18 -0.17 15.40
N LYS A 6 -5.76 0.10 16.57
CA LYS A 6 -6.72 1.20 16.75
C LYS A 6 -6.03 2.55 16.63
N TRP A 7 -6.75 3.54 16.13
CA TRP A 7 -6.24 4.90 16.00
C TRP A 7 -5.68 5.46 17.31
N ASP A 8 -6.37 5.28 18.42
CA ASP A 8 -5.93 5.79 19.73
C ASP A 8 -4.53 5.30 20.12
N ASP A 9 -4.19 4.05 19.78
CA ASP A 9 -2.88 3.47 20.08
C ASP A 9 -1.80 3.97 19.11
N LEU A 10 -2.13 4.08 17.83
CA LEU A 10 -1.26 4.70 16.83
C LEU A 10 -0.98 6.16 17.15
N ARG A 11 -2.02 6.92 17.50
CA ARG A 11 -1.93 8.32 17.89
C ARG A 11 -0.93 8.55 19.03
N LYS A 12 -0.98 7.73 20.07
CA LYS A 12 -0.04 7.81 21.20
C LYS A 12 1.40 7.58 20.73
N GLN A 13 1.63 6.58 19.88
CA GLN A 13 2.96 6.27 19.33
C GLN A 13 3.47 7.43 18.47
N ILE A 14 2.65 7.93 17.54
CA ILE A 14 2.97 9.06 16.67
C ILE A 14 3.38 10.29 17.50
N LEU A 15 2.55 10.66 18.48
CA LEU A 15 2.82 11.83 19.34
C LEU A 15 4.10 11.65 20.17
N ASN A 16 4.44 10.43 20.59
CA ASN A 16 5.70 10.18 21.31
C ASN A 16 6.91 10.41 20.41
N HIS A 17 6.90 9.90 19.17
CA HIS A 17 7.99 10.13 18.22
C HIS A 17 8.10 11.61 17.79
N LEU A 18 6.99 12.32 17.65
CA LEU A 18 7.00 13.74 17.35
C LEU A 18 7.65 14.58 18.48
N ARG A 19 7.53 14.16 19.74
CA ARG A 19 8.21 14.80 20.88
C ARG A 19 9.73 14.66 20.81
N GLU A 20 10.24 13.61 20.18
CA GLU A 20 11.67 13.38 19.93
C GLU A 20 12.19 14.21 18.73
N ASN A 21 11.42 15.16 18.25
CA ASN A 21 11.71 16.01 17.08
C ASN A 21 11.89 15.23 15.77
N ALA A 22 11.27 14.06 15.65
CA ALA A 22 11.31 13.23 14.45
C ALA A 22 10.22 13.64 13.45
N PHE A 23 10.46 13.35 12.17
CA PHE A 23 9.39 13.23 11.19
C PHE A 23 8.78 11.83 11.33
N VAL A 24 7.46 11.75 11.27
CA VAL A 24 6.73 10.49 11.45
C VAL A 24 5.86 10.22 10.24
N THR A 25 5.98 9.03 9.68
CA THR A 25 5.06 8.56 8.64
C THR A 25 4.35 7.30 9.11
N LEU A 26 3.10 7.15 8.69
CA LEU A 26 2.31 5.96 8.87
C LEU A 26 2.09 5.32 7.49
N PHE A 27 2.37 4.03 7.36
CA PHE A 27 2.08 3.25 6.17
C PHE A 27 1.18 2.08 6.59
N ILE A 28 -0.09 2.11 6.18
CA ILE A 28 -1.07 1.06 6.48
C ILE A 28 -1.90 0.69 5.26
N ASP A 29 -2.39 -0.55 5.23
CA ASP A 29 -3.31 -1.01 4.20
C ASP A 29 -4.75 -0.57 4.53
N TYR A 30 -5.48 -0.08 3.53
CA TYR A 30 -6.91 0.24 3.68
C TYR A 30 -7.74 -1.02 3.94
N TYR A 31 -7.30 -2.15 3.37
CA TYR A 31 -7.99 -3.42 3.53
C TYR A 31 -8.03 -3.87 5.00
N GLY A 32 -9.24 -4.10 5.48
CA GLY A 32 -9.47 -4.49 6.87
C GLY A 32 -9.65 -3.32 7.84
N LEU A 33 -9.51 -2.06 7.42
CA LEU A 33 -9.97 -0.93 8.22
C LEU A 33 -11.49 -0.98 8.35
N THR A 34 -11.99 -0.74 9.55
CA THR A 34 -13.41 -0.70 9.89
C THR A 34 -13.67 0.40 10.91
N ASP A 35 -14.93 0.72 11.15
CA ASP A 35 -15.40 1.61 12.21
C ASP A 35 -14.80 1.31 13.59
N LYS A 36 -14.55 0.04 13.89
CA LYS A 36 -14.00 -0.41 15.18
C LYS A 36 -12.57 0.07 15.47
N HIS A 37 -11.88 0.59 14.44
CA HIS A 37 -10.52 1.10 14.57
C HIS A 37 -10.48 2.61 14.89
N HIS A 38 -11.63 3.30 14.84
CA HIS A 38 -11.83 4.70 15.25
C HIS A 38 -10.91 5.69 14.52
N PHE A 39 -10.61 5.45 13.24
CA PHE A 39 -9.83 6.40 12.45
C PHE A 39 -10.57 7.72 12.26
N PRO A 40 -9.88 8.87 12.35
CA PRO A 40 -10.49 10.18 12.13
C PRO A 40 -11.14 10.28 10.75
N ALA A 41 -12.22 11.05 10.66
CA ALA A 41 -13.03 11.22 9.44
C ALA A 41 -13.73 9.94 8.93
N TRP A 42 -13.76 8.86 9.70
CA TRP A 42 -14.38 7.59 9.26
C TRP A 42 -15.85 7.78 8.87
N GLU A 43 -16.63 8.50 9.71
CA GLU A 43 -18.06 8.76 9.45
C GLU A 43 -18.30 9.54 8.13
N GLU A 44 -17.35 10.40 7.76
CA GLU A 44 -17.45 11.23 6.56
C GLU A 44 -17.22 10.45 5.26
N VAL A 45 -16.60 9.30 5.36
CA VAL A 45 -16.30 8.47 4.19
C VAL A 45 -17.29 7.33 3.97
N LEU A 46 -18.20 7.07 4.91
CA LEU A 46 -19.18 5.98 4.82
C LEU A 46 -20.07 6.05 3.57
N CYS A 47 -20.38 7.26 3.09
CA CYS A 47 -21.24 7.48 1.93
C CYS A 47 -20.45 7.60 0.61
N LYS A 48 -19.11 7.57 0.65
CA LYS A 48 -18.26 7.75 -0.53
C LYS A 48 -18.05 6.42 -1.24
N GLN A 49 -17.98 6.47 -2.57
CA GLN A 49 -17.71 5.30 -3.42
C GLN A 49 -16.30 5.33 -4.00
N ASP A 50 -15.77 6.52 -4.24
CA ASP A 50 -14.41 6.69 -4.75
C ASP A 50 -13.39 6.39 -3.64
N LYS A 51 -12.62 5.32 -3.84
CA LYS A 51 -11.63 4.85 -2.88
C LYS A 51 -10.47 5.84 -2.69
N GLN A 52 -10.08 6.56 -3.73
CA GLN A 52 -9.05 7.59 -3.62
C GLN A 52 -9.52 8.76 -2.76
N GLU A 53 -10.78 9.18 -2.94
CA GLU A 53 -11.40 10.21 -2.12
C GLU A 53 -11.52 9.77 -0.66
N ILE A 54 -11.89 8.51 -0.41
CA ILE A 54 -11.93 7.92 0.93
C ILE A 54 -10.57 8.00 1.60
N ILE A 55 -9.52 7.51 0.92
CA ILE A 55 -8.15 7.50 1.45
C ILE A 55 -7.65 8.92 1.74
N ASN A 56 -7.83 9.84 0.80
CA ASN A 56 -7.44 11.22 0.99
C ASN A 56 -8.11 11.83 2.23
N ARG A 57 -9.42 11.61 2.40
CA ARG A 57 -10.17 12.15 3.54
C ARG A 57 -9.72 11.53 4.88
N LEU A 58 -9.43 10.23 4.92
CA LEU A 58 -8.89 9.59 6.12
C LEU A 58 -7.48 10.13 6.46
N CYS A 59 -6.62 10.32 5.48
CA CYS A 59 -5.29 10.92 5.69
C CYS A 59 -5.41 12.35 6.23
N GLU A 60 -6.28 13.18 5.64
CA GLU A 60 -6.56 14.54 6.12
C GLU A 60 -7.10 14.53 7.55
N GLY A 61 -8.00 13.61 7.88
CA GLY A 61 -8.53 13.43 9.22
C GLY A 61 -7.45 13.12 10.25
N MET A 62 -6.54 12.20 9.91
CA MET A 62 -5.38 11.87 10.76
C MET A 62 -4.44 13.07 10.94
N GLU A 63 -4.16 13.81 9.86
CA GLU A 63 -3.32 15.02 9.92
C GLU A 63 -3.95 16.11 10.81
N CYS A 64 -5.25 16.32 10.67
CA CYS A 64 -5.99 17.28 11.51
C CYS A 64 -5.98 16.89 12.99
N ASP A 65 -6.14 15.59 13.31
CA ASP A 65 -6.17 15.13 14.70
C ASP A 65 -4.78 15.17 15.37
N ILE A 66 -3.72 14.88 14.64
CA ILE A 66 -2.33 15.01 15.11
C ILE A 66 -1.90 16.47 15.19
N ASN A 67 -2.33 17.29 14.22
CA ASN A 67 -2.04 18.73 14.13
C ASN A 67 -0.52 19.06 14.21
N ASP A 68 0.31 18.26 13.55
CA ASP A 68 1.75 18.49 13.41
C ASP A 68 2.20 18.21 11.98
N ARG A 69 2.78 19.20 11.29
CA ARG A 69 3.23 19.13 9.90
C ARG A 69 4.31 18.06 9.65
N ARG A 70 4.94 17.54 10.69
CA ARG A 70 5.95 16.47 10.62
C ARG A 70 5.33 15.08 10.55
N PHE A 71 4.00 14.98 10.66
CA PHE A 71 3.27 13.73 10.47
C PHE A 71 2.74 13.64 9.05
N ILE A 72 3.12 12.59 8.33
CA ILE A 72 2.73 12.34 6.95
C ILE A 72 2.14 10.94 6.86
N PRO A 73 0.81 10.78 6.98
CA PRO A 73 0.16 9.48 6.84
C PRO A 73 0.09 9.05 5.37
N TYR A 74 0.14 7.74 5.17
CA TYR A 74 -0.18 7.09 3.91
C TYR A 74 -1.02 5.84 4.15
N ILE A 75 -2.11 5.74 3.41
CA ILE A 75 -2.95 4.55 3.38
C ILE A 75 -2.82 3.93 1.99
N GLN A 76 -2.28 2.74 1.92
CA GLN A 76 -2.23 1.93 0.70
C GLN A 76 -3.65 1.46 0.37
N LEU A 77 -4.12 1.69 -0.86
CA LEU A 77 -5.50 1.38 -1.27
C LEU A 77 -5.84 -0.09 -1.11
N HIS A 78 -4.88 -0.95 -1.40
CA HIS A 78 -4.98 -2.40 -1.23
C HIS A 78 -3.80 -2.92 -0.38
N GLU A 79 -3.37 -4.16 -0.59
CA GLU A 79 -2.16 -4.69 0.05
C GLU A 79 -0.90 -4.08 -0.59
N PHE A 80 0.20 -4.04 0.16
CA PHE A 80 1.52 -3.65 -0.37
C PHE A 80 1.88 -4.38 -1.66
N GLU A 81 1.52 -5.63 -1.79
CA GLU A 81 1.79 -6.44 -2.98
C GLU A 81 1.17 -5.89 -4.26
N SER A 82 0.17 -5.00 -4.19
CA SER A 82 -0.34 -4.35 -5.40
C SER A 82 0.74 -3.54 -6.10
N LEU A 83 1.62 -2.87 -5.35
CA LEU A 83 2.73 -2.07 -5.87
C LEU A 83 3.75 -2.88 -6.69
N LEU A 84 3.74 -4.21 -6.53
CA LEU A 84 4.67 -5.12 -7.19
C LEU A 84 4.26 -5.47 -8.63
N PHE A 85 3.02 -5.22 -9.03
CA PHE A 85 2.56 -5.49 -10.39
C PHE A 85 2.99 -4.38 -11.35
N HIS A 86 4.30 -4.24 -11.54
CA HIS A 86 4.88 -3.17 -12.35
C HIS A 86 4.98 -3.55 -13.83
N ASP A 87 5.80 -4.53 -14.18
CA ASP A 87 6.00 -5.04 -15.53
C ASP A 87 6.43 -6.49 -15.51
N ILE A 88 6.39 -7.13 -16.67
CA ILE A 88 6.75 -8.53 -16.82
C ILE A 88 8.26 -8.75 -16.69
N GLU A 89 9.07 -7.76 -17.09
CA GLU A 89 10.53 -7.86 -17.14
C GLU A 89 11.10 -7.99 -15.72
N SER A 90 10.58 -7.20 -14.77
CA SER A 90 10.99 -7.30 -13.36
C SER A 90 10.73 -8.69 -12.75
N PHE A 91 9.68 -9.37 -13.20
CA PHE A 91 9.42 -10.75 -12.80
C PHE A 91 10.33 -11.74 -13.52
N ASP A 92 10.51 -11.61 -14.83
CA ASP A 92 11.32 -12.53 -15.64
C ASP A 92 12.83 -12.45 -15.30
N HIS A 93 13.31 -11.34 -14.72
CA HIS A 93 14.65 -11.26 -14.15
C HIS A 93 14.82 -12.12 -12.88
N LEU A 94 13.76 -12.31 -12.13
CA LEU A 94 13.78 -13.01 -10.84
C LEU A 94 13.34 -14.48 -10.94
N PHE A 95 12.47 -14.80 -11.89
CA PHE A 95 11.83 -16.09 -12.02
C PHE A 95 12.07 -16.70 -13.40
N SER A 96 12.44 -17.96 -13.43
CA SER A 96 12.53 -18.75 -14.67
C SER A 96 11.14 -19.35 -14.99
N GLU A 97 10.96 -19.86 -16.23
CA GLU A 97 9.68 -20.47 -16.67
C GLU A 97 9.14 -21.53 -15.69
N LYS A 98 10.04 -22.33 -15.10
CA LYS A 98 9.65 -23.39 -14.13
C LYS A 98 9.15 -22.86 -12.79
N ASP A 99 9.42 -21.60 -12.49
CA ASP A 99 9.01 -20.97 -11.24
C ASP A 99 7.60 -20.37 -11.38
N TYR A 100 7.07 -20.26 -12.60
CA TYR A 100 5.70 -19.83 -12.84
C TYR A 100 4.71 -21.00 -12.80
N ILE A 101 3.57 -20.80 -12.17
CA ILE A 101 2.37 -21.62 -12.27
C ILE A 101 1.54 -21.14 -13.47
N ASP A 102 1.37 -19.83 -13.61
CA ASP A 102 0.59 -19.19 -14.68
C ASP A 102 1.17 -17.80 -15.01
N ARG A 103 2.17 -17.79 -15.91
CA ARG A 103 2.80 -16.53 -16.37
C ARG A 103 1.84 -15.69 -17.22
N ASP A 104 0.92 -16.32 -17.95
CA ASP A 104 -0.05 -15.61 -18.78
C ASP A 104 -1.06 -14.84 -17.93
N GLU A 105 -1.40 -15.35 -16.73
CA GLU A 105 -2.23 -14.62 -15.79
C GLU A 105 -1.52 -13.33 -15.29
N LEU A 106 -0.21 -13.38 -15.06
CA LEU A 106 0.55 -12.17 -14.71
C LEU A 106 0.43 -11.11 -15.83
N THR A 107 0.62 -11.51 -17.08
CA THR A 107 0.50 -10.62 -18.24
C THR A 107 -0.89 -10.01 -18.31
N ARG A 108 -1.95 -10.82 -18.14
CA ARG A 108 -3.35 -10.34 -18.14
C ARG A 108 -3.62 -9.33 -17.03
N ILE A 109 -3.08 -9.55 -15.83
CA ILE A 109 -3.25 -8.61 -14.70
C ILE A 109 -2.54 -7.29 -14.99
N LEU A 110 -1.31 -7.33 -15.51
CA LEU A 110 -0.54 -6.13 -15.86
C LEU A 110 -1.24 -5.29 -16.95
N GLU A 111 -1.85 -5.93 -17.93
CA GLU A 111 -2.64 -5.26 -18.97
C GLU A 111 -3.95 -4.68 -18.43
N GLN A 112 -4.63 -5.42 -17.55
CA GLN A 112 -5.90 -5.01 -16.97
C GLN A 112 -5.76 -3.84 -16.00
N TYR A 113 -4.63 -3.75 -15.29
CA TYR A 113 -4.37 -2.75 -14.26
C TYR A 113 -3.10 -1.94 -14.55
N PRO A 114 -3.14 -0.98 -15.50
CA PRO A 114 -1.99 -0.10 -15.77
C PRO A 114 -1.53 0.68 -14.53
N ASN A 115 -2.48 1.02 -13.63
CA ASN A 115 -2.20 1.50 -12.29
C ASN A 115 -2.35 0.33 -11.29
N PRO A 116 -1.24 -0.19 -10.75
CA PRO A 116 -1.28 -1.33 -9.82
C PRO A 116 -2.07 -1.05 -8.54
N GLU A 117 -2.19 0.21 -8.14
CA GLU A 117 -2.97 0.58 -6.95
C GLU A 117 -4.46 0.26 -7.09
N GLU A 118 -4.96 0.05 -8.33
CA GLU A 118 -6.35 -0.28 -8.61
C GLU A 118 -6.65 -1.78 -8.60
N ILE A 119 -5.64 -2.64 -8.44
CA ILE A 119 -5.83 -4.09 -8.36
C ILE A 119 -6.74 -4.40 -7.19
N ASN A 120 -7.93 -4.93 -7.50
CA ASN A 120 -8.95 -5.11 -6.50
C ASN A 120 -8.58 -6.18 -5.46
N ASN A 121 -9.15 -6.03 -4.27
CA ASN A 121 -8.83 -6.78 -3.07
C ASN A 121 -10.04 -7.61 -2.61
N GLY A 122 -10.56 -8.46 -3.50
CA GLY A 122 -11.50 -9.51 -3.09
C GLY A 122 -10.76 -10.64 -2.36
N ARG A 123 -11.50 -11.46 -1.62
CA ARG A 123 -10.92 -12.58 -0.84
C ARG A 123 -9.99 -13.49 -1.68
N ASP A 124 -10.39 -13.77 -2.93
CA ASP A 124 -9.66 -14.67 -3.83
C ASP A 124 -8.87 -13.90 -4.92
N THR A 125 -8.91 -12.57 -4.92
CA THR A 125 -8.33 -11.70 -5.92
C THR A 125 -7.39 -10.64 -5.33
N SER A 126 -7.04 -10.78 -4.04
CA SER A 126 -6.07 -9.89 -3.42
C SER A 126 -4.70 -10.01 -4.09
N PRO A 127 -3.90 -8.95 -4.14
CA PRO A 127 -2.59 -8.96 -4.79
C PRO A 127 -1.69 -10.11 -4.33
N SER A 128 -1.57 -10.34 -3.04
CA SER A 128 -0.77 -11.45 -2.50
C SER A 128 -1.30 -12.83 -2.90
N HIS A 129 -2.63 -12.99 -2.97
CA HIS A 129 -3.25 -14.24 -3.40
C HIS A 129 -3.03 -14.49 -4.91
N ARG A 130 -3.07 -13.43 -5.73
CA ARG A 130 -2.73 -13.50 -7.16
C ARG A 130 -1.29 -13.96 -7.35
N LEU A 131 -0.33 -13.35 -6.64
CA LEU A 131 1.08 -13.75 -6.70
C LEU A 131 1.29 -15.22 -6.29
N SER A 132 0.58 -15.70 -5.28
CA SER A 132 0.66 -17.12 -4.87
C SER A 132 0.10 -18.11 -5.89
N LYS A 133 -0.79 -17.67 -6.78
CA LYS A 133 -1.30 -18.48 -7.90
C LYS A 133 -0.39 -18.42 -9.13
N ILE A 134 0.38 -17.36 -9.26
CA ILE A 134 1.27 -17.11 -10.41
C ILE A 134 2.64 -17.73 -10.18
N ILE A 135 3.18 -17.62 -8.97
CA ILE A 135 4.55 -18.01 -8.62
C ILE A 135 4.53 -19.23 -7.70
N ASN A 136 5.20 -20.29 -8.11
CA ASN A 136 5.33 -21.52 -7.33
C ASN A 136 6.08 -21.25 -6.01
N GLY A 137 5.49 -21.65 -4.88
CA GLY A 137 6.10 -21.46 -3.56
C GLY A 137 6.22 -20.02 -3.12
N TYR A 138 5.41 -19.09 -3.66
CA TYR A 138 5.40 -17.68 -3.27
C TYR A 138 5.33 -17.50 -1.75
N GLN A 139 6.29 -16.76 -1.21
CA GLN A 139 6.33 -16.36 0.20
C GLN A 139 6.32 -14.83 0.28
N LYS A 140 5.21 -14.28 0.77
CA LYS A 140 4.92 -12.83 0.84
C LYS A 140 6.12 -12.00 1.31
N VAL A 141 6.72 -12.34 2.44
CA VAL A 141 7.81 -11.56 3.04
C VAL A 141 9.10 -11.62 2.22
N ILE A 142 9.43 -12.78 1.65
CA ILE A 142 10.67 -12.98 0.91
C ILE A 142 10.55 -12.39 -0.49
N TYR A 143 9.60 -12.91 -1.26
CA TYR A 143 9.44 -12.52 -2.67
C TYR A 143 8.93 -11.10 -2.83
N GLY A 144 8.05 -10.63 -1.93
CA GLY A 144 7.60 -9.23 -1.95
C GLY A 144 8.76 -8.24 -1.88
N ASN A 145 9.73 -8.49 -0.99
CA ASN A 145 10.92 -7.65 -0.89
C ASN A 145 11.82 -7.74 -2.13
N ILE A 146 12.06 -8.95 -2.65
CA ILE A 146 12.93 -9.16 -3.81
C ILE A 146 12.33 -8.47 -5.05
N ILE A 147 11.04 -8.64 -5.31
CA ILE A 147 10.35 -8.00 -6.44
C ILE A 147 10.37 -6.47 -6.27
N ALA A 148 10.10 -5.95 -5.07
CA ALA A 148 10.16 -4.52 -4.80
C ALA A 148 11.56 -3.94 -5.05
N MET A 149 12.62 -4.66 -4.69
CA MET A 149 14.00 -4.25 -4.95
C MET A 149 14.34 -4.25 -6.44
N GLU A 150 13.86 -5.23 -7.20
CA GLU A 150 14.05 -5.31 -8.65
C GLU A 150 13.36 -4.15 -9.37
N ILE A 151 12.10 -3.87 -9.05
CA ILE A 151 11.35 -2.74 -9.62
C ILE A 151 12.01 -1.41 -9.24
N GLY A 152 12.49 -1.32 -8.01
CA GLY A 152 13.04 -0.10 -7.44
C GLY A 152 12.00 0.98 -7.13
N LEU A 153 12.40 1.96 -6.32
CA LEU A 153 11.51 3.04 -5.88
C LEU A 153 10.96 3.85 -7.06
N ASP A 154 11.80 4.19 -8.03
CA ASP A 154 11.38 5.00 -9.18
C ASP A 154 10.40 4.25 -10.09
N GLY A 155 10.57 2.93 -10.26
CA GLY A 155 9.62 2.08 -10.96
C GLY A 155 8.25 2.10 -10.30
N ILE A 156 8.18 1.85 -8.99
CA ILE A 156 6.92 1.88 -8.24
C ILE A 156 6.26 3.27 -8.35
N ARG A 157 7.01 4.35 -8.11
CA ARG A 157 6.50 5.74 -8.20
C ARG A 157 5.89 6.07 -9.56
N LYS A 158 6.48 5.56 -10.64
CA LYS A 158 6.05 5.82 -12.02
C LYS A 158 4.64 5.30 -12.31
N LYS A 159 4.24 4.18 -11.71
CA LYS A 159 2.95 3.54 -11.96
C LYS A 159 1.92 3.71 -10.83
N CYS A 160 2.36 4.12 -9.65
CA CYS A 160 1.55 4.20 -8.43
C CYS A 160 1.42 5.66 -7.98
N PRO A 161 0.41 6.42 -8.47
CA PRO A 161 0.31 7.85 -8.23
C PRO A 161 0.07 8.23 -6.76
N LEU A 162 -0.69 7.45 -5.98
CA LEU A 162 -0.89 7.74 -4.55
C LEU A 162 0.40 7.53 -3.77
N PHE A 163 1.09 6.42 -4.04
CA PHE A 163 2.40 6.13 -3.46
C PHE A 163 3.42 7.21 -3.85
N ASN A 164 3.46 7.62 -5.13
CA ASN A 164 4.35 8.69 -5.58
C ASN A 164 4.10 10.00 -4.84
N LYS A 165 2.84 10.42 -4.70
CA LYS A 165 2.46 11.64 -3.97
C LYS A 165 2.95 11.61 -2.52
N TRP A 166 2.85 10.46 -1.86
CA TRP A 166 3.36 10.28 -0.50
C TRP A 166 4.90 10.39 -0.46
N VAL A 167 5.61 9.72 -1.37
CA VAL A 167 7.09 9.82 -1.45
C VAL A 167 7.54 11.25 -1.74
N GLU A 168 6.88 11.99 -2.63
CA GLU A 168 7.18 13.41 -2.90
C GLU A 168 7.04 14.26 -1.64
N ARG A 169 6.03 14.03 -0.82
CA ARG A 169 5.87 14.71 0.47
C ARG A 169 7.02 14.40 1.43
N LEU A 170 7.50 13.15 1.46
CA LEU A 170 8.65 12.77 2.29
C LEU A 170 9.95 13.42 1.78
N LEU A 171 10.16 13.45 0.47
CA LEU A 171 11.34 14.10 -0.13
C LEU A 171 11.35 15.62 0.09
N ALA A 172 10.19 16.25 0.19
CA ALA A 172 10.08 17.68 0.48
C ALA A 172 10.45 18.05 1.94
N LEU A 173 10.75 17.07 2.80
CA LEU A 173 11.21 17.28 4.17
C LEU A 173 12.74 17.39 4.28
N SER A 174 13.46 17.05 3.20
CA SER A 174 14.94 17.00 3.15
C SER A 174 15.59 18.34 2.82
#